data_d14c87b2102ab59179e5a2b62cbe15b9
#
_entry.id   d14c87b2102ab59179e5a2b62cbe15b9
#
_cell.length_a   1.000
_cell.length_b   1.000
_cell.length_c   1.000
_cell.angle_alpha   90.00
_cell.angle_beta   90.00
_cell.angle_gamma   90.00
#
_symmetry.space_group_name_H-M   'P 1'
#
loop_
_entity.id
_entity.type
_entity.pdbx_description
1 polymer ?
#
loop_
_entity_poly.entity_id
_entity_poly.type
_entity_poly.pdbx_seq_one_letter_code
_entity_poly.pdbx_strand_id
1 'polypeptide(L)'
;MHFGEEAAENVLVYGDEDFSGGNLERPQFKKMMKDSQKIAFAAIVVYRLDRISRNIGDFAKLIEDLGDRHIDFISIREQFDTSSPMGRAMMYIASVFSQLERETIAERIRDNMHELSKTGRWLGGTTPTGYASESLSSVTVDGKVKKACKLKPIPE
;
A
#
# COMPACT_ATOMS: atom_id res chain seq x y z
N MET A 1 24.35 8.65 -19.78
CA MET A 1 23.07 9.39 -19.91
C MET A 1 22.03 8.40 -20.41
N HIS A 2 20.97 8.16 -19.67
CA HIS A 2 19.94 7.17 -20.05
C HIS A 2 18.95 7.73 -21.08
N PHE A 3 18.80 9.05 -21.15
CA PHE A 3 17.88 9.72 -22.05
C PHE A 3 18.64 10.77 -22.87
N GLY A 4 18.32 10.89 -24.16
CA GLY A 4 18.94 11.89 -25.07
C GLY A 4 18.55 13.33 -24.71
N GLU A 5 19.15 14.30 -25.37
CA GLU A 5 18.87 15.73 -25.15
C GLU A 5 17.39 16.09 -25.38
N GLU A 6 16.71 15.41 -26.31
CA GLU A 6 15.26 15.59 -26.57
C GLU A 6 14.38 15.25 -25.35
N ALA A 7 14.82 14.34 -24.48
CA ALA A 7 14.07 14.01 -23.26
C ALA A 7 14.13 15.14 -22.23
N ALA A 8 15.16 15.98 -22.25
CA ALA A 8 15.29 17.11 -21.35
C ALA A 8 14.26 18.23 -21.66
N GLU A 9 13.75 18.30 -22.89
CA GLU A 9 12.73 19.28 -23.29
C GLU A 9 11.31 18.87 -22.84
N ASN A 10 11.09 17.60 -22.53
CA ASN A 10 9.79 17.03 -22.16
C ASN A 10 9.70 16.62 -20.67
N VAL A 11 10.33 17.39 -19.78
CA VAL A 11 10.31 17.11 -18.33
C VAL A 11 9.12 17.79 -17.66
N LEU A 12 8.30 17.00 -16.99
CA LEU A 12 7.26 17.48 -16.07
C LEU A 12 7.79 17.44 -14.65
N VAL A 13 7.71 18.57 -13.93
CA VAL A 13 8.20 18.67 -12.55
C VAL A 13 7.02 18.66 -11.58
N TYR A 14 7.09 17.77 -10.59
CA TYR A 14 6.11 17.66 -9.50
C TYR A 14 6.83 17.87 -8.15
N GLY A 15 6.56 18.98 -7.48
CA GLY A 15 7.22 19.37 -6.23
C GLY A 15 6.22 19.46 -5.09
N ASP A 16 6.48 18.73 -4.00
CA ASP A 16 5.75 18.83 -2.73
C ASP A 16 6.70 19.43 -1.67
N GLU A 17 6.78 20.77 -1.61
CA GLU A 17 7.80 21.50 -0.82
C GLU A 17 7.69 21.30 0.68
N ASP A 18 6.48 21.13 1.24
CA ASP A 18 6.22 21.07 2.68
C ASP A 18 5.96 19.65 3.23
N PHE A 19 6.11 18.61 2.42
CA PHE A 19 5.79 17.24 2.83
C PHE A 19 7.04 16.38 3.10
N SER A 20 7.09 15.77 4.28
CA SER A 20 8.11 14.75 4.57
C SER A 20 7.80 13.45 3.80
N GLY A 21 8.83 12.72 3.34
CA GLY A 21 8.72 11.47 2.56
C GLY A 21 8.04 10.28 3.28
N GLY A 22 7.25 10.54 4.33
CA GLY A 22 6.60 9.51 5.14
C GLY A 22 5.29 8.94 4.58
N ASN A 23 4.77 9.51 3.49
CA ASN A 23 3.41 9.19 3.03
C ASN A 23 3.28 9.46 1.52
N LEU A 24 2.64 8.55 0.78
CA LEU A 24 2.30 8.69 -0.64
C LEU A 24 1.04 9.56 -0.87
N GLU A 25 0.38 10.02 0.20
CA GLU A 25 -0.84 10.83 0.17
C GLU A 25 -0.60 12.32 -0.20
N ARG A 26 0.54 12.62 -0.86
CA ARG A 26 0.93 13.98 -1.25
C ARG A 26 0.21 14.43 -2.52
N PRO A 27 -0.26 15.70 -2.58
CA PRO A 27 -1.04 16.19 -3.70
C PRO A 27 -0.35 16.10 -5.06
N GLN A 28 0.92 16.51 -5.14
CA GLN A 28 1.66 16.49 -6.40
C GLN A 28 2.07 15.08 -6.80
N PHE A 29 2.40 14.22 -5.83
CA PHE A 29 2.63 12.80 -6.10
C PHE A 29 1.38 12.12 -6.68
N LYS A 30 0.20 12.34 -6.07
CA LYS A 30 -1.08 11.83 -6.60
C LYS A 30 -1.40 12.38 -7.99
N LYS A 31 -1.09 13.66 -8.23
CA LYS A 31 -1.26 14.26 -9.54
C LYS A 31 -0.34 13.59 -10.57
N MET A 32 0.94 13.42 -10.25
CA MET A 32 1.90 12.71 -11.10
C MET A 32 1.40 11.31 -11.47
N MET A 33 0.92 10.54 -10.49
CA MET A 33 0.38 9.20 -10.71
C MET A 33 -0.90 9.18 -11.56
N LYS A 34 -1.75 10.23 -11.49
CA LYS A 34 -2.90 10.40 -12.38
C LYS A 34 -2.48 10.80 -13.79
N ASP A 35 -1.51 11.69 -13.90
CA ASP A 35 -1.01 12.15 -15.19
C ASP A 35 -0.29 11.01 -15.93
N SER A 36 0.42 10.12 -15.23
CA SER A 36 1.03 8.92 -15.81
C SER A 36 0.03 7.89 -16.38
N GLN A 37 -1.25 8.02 -16.05
CA GLN A 37 -2.32 7.23 -16.68
C GLN A 37 -2.82 7.81 -17.99
N LYS A 38 -2.58 9.11 -18.22
CA LYS A 38 -3.07 9.88 -19.38
C LYS A 38 -1.99 10.18 -20.38
N ILE A 39 -0.77 10.38 -19.88
CA ILE A 39 0.41 10.74 -20.64
C ILE A 39 1.41 9.59 -20.51
N ALA A 40 1.99 9.15 -21.60
CA ALA A 40 3.04 8.12 -21.57
C ALA A 40 4.31 8.70 -20.95
N PHE A 41 4.62 8.30 -19.73
CA PHE A 41 5.90 8.61 -19.10
C PHE A 41 6.92 7.53 -19.52
N ALA A 42 8.12 7.94 -19.88
CA ALA A 42 9.23 7.02 -20.09
C ALA A 42 9.86 6.61 -18.75
N ALA A 43 10.03 7.58 -17.85
CA ALA A 43 10.59 7.34 -16.52
C ALA A 43 10.11 8.37 -15.50
N ILE A 44 10.15 7.98 -14.22
CA ILE A 44 10.04 8.87 -13.08
C ILE A 44 11.42 8.98 -12.44
N VAL A 45 11.92 10.22 -12.35
CA VAL A 45 13.24 10.51 -11.80
C VAL A 45 13.08 11.24 -10.47
N VAL A 46 13.75 10.75 -9.43
CA VAL A 46 13.78 11.37 -8.11
C VAL A 46 15.21 11.61 -7.66
N TYR A 47 15.43 12.61 -6.84
CA TYR A 47 16.74 12.85 -6.29
C TYR A 47 17.13 11.83 -5.22
N ARG A 48 16.17 11.42 -4.33
CA ARG A 48 16.36 10.47 -3.24
C ARG A 48 15.12 9.59 -3.04
N LEU A 49 15.34 8.31 -2.73
CA LEU A 49 14.25 7.35 -2.46
C LEU A 49 13.41 7.74 -1.24
N ASP A 50 14.02 8.27 -0.18
CA ASP A 50 13.33 8.69 1.04
C ASP A 50 12.35 9.85 0.82
N ARG A 51 12.47 10.55 -0.31
CA ARG A 51 11.52 11.58 -0.76
C ARG A 51 10.24 10.98 -1.32
N ILE A 52 10.28 9.76 -1.81
CA ILE A 52 9.10 9.06 -2.34
C ILE A 52 8.40 8.29 -1.22
N SER A 53 9.09 7.35 -0.59
CA SER A 53 8.54 6.57 0.52
C SER A 53 9.63 6.22 1.54
N ARG A 54 9.24 6.20 2.83
CA ARG A 54 10.08 5.66 3.92
C ARG A 54 9.71 4.23 4.27
N ASN A 55 8.62 3.72 3.73
CA ASN A 55 8.15 2.36 3.92
C ASN A 55 8.54 1.53 2.71
N ILE A 56 9.26 0.43 2.93
CA ILE A 56 9.69 -0.48 1.88
C ILE A 56 8.49 -1.11 1.17
N GLY A 57 7.42 -1.45 1.88
CA GLY A 57 6.21 -2.03 1.30
C GLY A 57 5.49 -1.08 0.34
N ASP A 58 5.36 0.21 0.71
CA ASP A 58 4.76 1.22 -0.16
C ASP A 58 5.63 1.50 -1.39
N PHE A 59 6.97 1.52 -1.19
CA PHE A 59 7.90 1.68 -2.29
C PHE A 59 7.83 0.49 -3.27
N ALA A 60 7.78 -0.73 -2.77
CA ALA A 60 7.70 -1.92 -3.61
C ALA A 60 6.41 -1.94 -4.45
N LYS A 61 5.26 -1.57 -3.86
CA LYS A 61 3.99 -1.43 -4.60
C LYS A 61 4.09 -0.36 -5.70
N LEU A 62 4.70 0.77 -5.38
CA LEU A 62 4.91 1.83 -6.37
C LEU A 62 5.74 1.32 -7.56
N ILE A 63 6.85 0.63 -7.28
CA ILE A 63 7.72 0.09 -8.33
C ILE A 63 6.99 -0.99 -9.16
N GLU A 64 6.18 -1.85 -8.52
CA GLU A 64 5.33 -2.83 -9.19
C GLU A 64 4.32 -2.13 -10.13
N ASP A 65 3.58 -1.12 -9.63
CA ASP A 65 2.63 -0.33 -10.41
C ASP A 65 3.29 0.38 -11.61
N LEU A 66 4.50 0.89 -11.44
CA LEU A 66 5.25 1.55 -12.53
C LEU A 66 5.76 0.53 -13.54
N GLY A 67 6.23 -0.64 -13.09
CA GLY A 67 6.65 -1.74 -13.94
C GLY A 67 5.52 -2.27 -14.83
N ASP A 68 4.32 -2.42 -14.29
CA ASP A 68 3.12 -2.83 -15.04
C ASP A 68 2.74 -1.81 -16.13
N ARG A 69 3.10 -0.56 -15.94
CA ARG A 69 2.88 0.55 -16.90
C ARG A 69 4.07 0.78 -17.83
N HIS A 70 5.13 -0.01 -17.71
CA HIS A 70 6.38 0.18 -18.46
C HIS A 70 7.04 1.55 -18.23
N ILE A 71 6.95 2.06 -17.01
CA ILE A 71 7.55 3.33 -16.59
C ILE A 71 8.80 3.01 -15.75
N ASP A 72 9.95 3.45 -16.20
CA ASP A 72 11.18 3.27 -15.44
C ASP A 72 11.22 4.18 -14.21
N PHE A 73 11.90 3.74 -13.16
CA PHE A 73 12.12 4.52 -11.95
C PHE A 73 13.61 4.69 -11.68
N ILE A 74 14.03 5.94 -11.51
CA ILE A 74 15.44 6.30 -11.33
C ILE A 74 15.60 7.16 -10.08
N SER A 75 16.50 6.76 -9.18
CA SER A 75 16.96 7.57 -8.06
C SER A 75 18.40 7.99 -8.28
N ILE A 76 18.64 9.30 -8.28
CA ILE A 76 19.96 9.86 -8.62
C ILE A 76 20.97 9.56 -7.51
N ARG A 77 20.60 9.80 -6.24
CA ARG A 77 21.53 9.68 -5.11
C ARG A 77 21.91 8.24 -4.80
N GLU A 78 20.95 7.34 -4.80
CA GLU A 78 21.13 5.93 -4.52
C GLU A 78 21.62 5.15 -5.75
N GLN A 79 21.74 5.79 -6.92
CA GLN A 79 22.08 5.16 -8.21
C GLN A 79 21.21 3.95 -8.53
N PHE A 80 19.92 4.04 -8.14
CA PHE A 80 18.94 3.00 -8.36
C PHE A 80 18.18 3.30 -9.67
N ASP A 81 18.15 2.31 -10.56
CA ASP A 81 17.56 2.44 -11.90
C ASP A 81 16.91 1.13 -12.31
N THR A 82 15.59 1.12 -12.45
CA THR A 82 14.82 -0.09 -12.82
C THR A 82 15.00 -0.50 -14.28
N SER A 83 15.54 0.36 -15.13
CA SER A 83 15.90 -0.02 -16.51
C SER A 83 17.11 -0.96 -16.55
N SER A 84 17.95 -0.94 -15.51
CA SER A 84 19.13 -1.79 -15.38
C SER A 84 18.78 -3.21 -14.90
N PRO A 85 19.56 -4.25 -15.25
CA PRO A 85 19.36 -5.61 -14.73
C PRO A 85 19.43 -5.69 -13.21
N MET A 86 20.32 -4.93 -12.58
CA MET A 86 20.46 -4.86 -11.12
C MET A 86 19.22 -4.21 -10.48
N GLY A 87 18.73 -3.10 -11.05
CA GLY A 87 17.53 -2.43 -10.58
C GLY A 87 16.29 -3.33 -10.68
N ARG A 88 16.15 -4.08 -11.76
CA ARG A 88 15.08 -5.08 -11.90
C ARG A 88 15.20 -6.20 -10.85
N ALA A 89 16.39 -6.70 -10.57
CA ALA A 89 16.59 -7.69 -9.51
C ALA A 89 16.17 -7.14 -8.13
N MET A 90 16.56 -5.89 -7.82
CA MET A 90 16.15 -5.22 -6.57
C MET A 90 14.62 -5.03 -6.50
N MET A 91 13.97 -4.74 -7.62
CA MET A 91 12.51 -4.67 -7.71
C MET A 91 11.85 -6.01 -7.36
N TYR A 92 12.34 -7.13 -7.89
CA TYR A 92 11.83 -8.45 -7.52
C TYR A 92 12.00 -8.76 -6.03
N ILE A 93 13.16 -8.43 -5.46
CA ILE A 93 13.41 -8.58 -4.02
C ILE A 93 12.40 -7.75 -3.21
N ALA A 94 12.17 -6.49 -3.59
CA ALA A 94 11.20 -5.62 -2.91
C ALA A 94 9.76 -6.18 -3.02
N SER A 95 9.37 -6.73 -4.16
CA SER A 95 8.06 -7.38 -4.34
C SER A 95 7.89 -8.60 -3.44
N VAL A 96 8.92 -9.43 -3.30
CA VAL A 96 8.92 -10.59 -2.37
C VAL A 96 8.73 -10.15 -0.93
N PHE A 97 9.44 -9.08 -0.48
CA PHE A 97 9.26 -8.53 0.86
C PHE A 97 7.84 -8.01 1.09
N SER A 98 7.25 -7.32 0.11
CA SER A 98 5.87 -6.83 0.20
C SER A 98 4.86 -7.97 0.29
N GLN A 99 5.09 -9.07 -0.42
CA GLN A 99 4.24 -10.25 -0.33
C GLN A 99 4.34 -10.90 1.05
N LEU A 100 5.56 -11.07 1.57
CA LEU A 100 5.80 -11.62 2.90
C LEU A 100 5.11 -10.79 4.00
N GLU A 101 5.17 -9.46 3.90
CA GLU A 101 4.47 -8.57 4.84
C GLU A 101 2.95 -8.78 4.80
N ARG A 102 2.36 -8.86 3.60
CA ARG A 102 0.92 -9.15 3.43
C ARG A 102 0.52 -10.50 4.03
N GLU A 103 1.31 -11.55 3.78
CA GLU A 103 1.07 -12.89 4.32
C GLU A 103 1.17 -12.90 5.85
N THR A 104 2.20 -12.26 6.41
CA THR A 104 2.38 -12.13 7.87
C THR A 104 1.21 -11.39 8.53
N ILE A 105 0.71 -10.32 7.91
CA ILE A 105 -0.46 -9.58 8.40
C ILE A 105 -1.71 -10.48 8.34
N ALA A 106 -1.92 -11.20 7.24
CA ALA A 106 -3.06 -12.10 7.07
C ALA A 106 -3.03 -13.25 8.11
N GLU A 107 -1.86 -13.80 8.39
CA GLU A 107 -1.66 -14.82 9.43
C GLU A 107 -2.01 -14.27 10.82
N ARG A 108 -1.48 -13.11 11.20
CA ARG A 108 -1.82 -12.45 12.47
C ARG A 108 -3.32 -12.17 12.62
N ILE A 109 -3.98 -11.75 11.54
CA ILE A 109 -5.43 -11.54 11.55
C ILE A 109 -6.15 -12.86 11.76
N ARG A 110 -5.75 -13.93 11.07
CA ARG A 110 -6.34 -15.28 11.20
C ARG A 110 -6.19 -15.79 12.63
N ASP A 111 -5.00 -15.68 13.21
CA ASP A 111 -4.73 -16.12 14.58
C ASP A 111 -5.56 -15.33 15.59
N ASN A 112 -5.64 -14.02 15.43
CA ASN A 112 -6.47 -13.15 16.28
C ASN A 112 -7.95 -13.51 16.17
N MET A 113 -8.46 -13.79 14.95
CA MET A 113 -9.83 -14.23 14.71
C MET A 113 -10.09 -15.60 15.36
N HIS A 114 -9.13 -16.51 15.27
CA HIS A 114 -9.21 -17.83 15.89
C HIS A 114 -9.26 -17.74 17.43
N GLU A 115 -8.41 -16.91 18.03
CA GLU A 115 -8.45 -16.68 19.49
C GLU A 115 -9.76 -16.03 19.94
N LEU A 116 -10.24 -15.03 19.18
CA LEU A 116 -11.54 -14.39 19.47
C LEU A 116 -12.70 -15.38 19.34
N SER A 117 -12.67 -16.30 18.38
CA SER A 117 -13.71 -17.31 18.21
C SER A 117 -13.84 -18.25 19.41
N LYS A 118 -12.71 -18.60 20.07
CA LYS A 118 -12.69 -19.40 21.29
C LYS A 118 -13.43 -18.74 22.45
N THR A 119 -13.58 -17.42 22.44
CA THR A 119 -14.33 -16.67 23.46
C THR A 119 -15.85 -16.67 23.23
N GLY A 120 -16.35 -17.37 22.20
CA GLY A 120 -17.77 -17.40 21.82
C GLY A 120 -18.30 -16.09 21.23
N ARG A 121 -17.41 -15.16 20.84
CA ARG A 121 -17.77 -13.89 20.21
C ARG A 121 -18.15 -14.09 18.75
N TRP A 122 -19.21 -13.42 18.35
CA TRP A 122 -19.53 -13.25 16.92
C TRP A 122 -18.64 -12.16 16.32
N LEU A 123 -17.86 -12.51 15.31
CA LEU A 123 -16.83 -11.65 14.73
C LEU A 123 -17.36 -10.75 13.61
N GLY A 124 -18.65 -10.81 13.31
CA GLY A 124 -19.31 -10.00 12.28
C GLY A 124 -19.72 -10.80 11.05
N GLY A 125 -20.23 -10.11 10.05
CA GLY A 125 -20.78 -10.70 8.84
C GLY A 125 -22.29 -10.97 8.96
N THR A 126 -22.85 -11.70 7.97
CA THR A 126 -24.26 -12.13 7.97
C THR A 126 -24.46 -13.22 9.02
N THR A 127 -25.46 -13.04 9.92
CA THR A 127 -25.79 -14.07 10.90
C THR A 127 -26.32 -15.33 10.21
N PRO A 128 -25.96 -16.54 10.70
CA PRO A 128 -26.54 -17.78 10.19
C PRO A 128 -28.05 -17.81 10.36
N THR A 129 -28.73 -18.53 9.48
CA THR A 129 -30.20 -18.74 9.58
C THR A 129 -30.57 -19.32 10.94
N GLY A 130 -31.58 -18.76 11.58
CA GLY A 130 -32.03 -19.15 12.91
C GLY A 130 -31.25 -18.51 14.07
N TYR A 131 -30.31 -17.59 13.79
CA TYR A 131 -29.56 -16.86 14.80
C TYR A 131 -29.67 -15.35 14.64
N ALA A 132 -29.68 -14.63 15.76
CA ALA A 132 -29.57 -13.17 15.83
C ALA A 132 -28.27 -12.77 16.55
N SER A 133 -27.76 -11.62 16.22
CA SER A 133 -26.59 -11.02 16.90
C SER A 133 -27.07 -10.27 18.15
N GLU A 134 -26.57 -10.63 19.31
CA GLU A 134 -26.81 -9.95 20.59
C GLU A 134 -25.55 -9.23 21.06
N SER A 135 -25.68 -7.95 21.42
CA SER A 135 -24.56 -7.16 21.94
C SER A 135 -24.25 -7.55 23.39
N LEU A 136 -23.01 -7.93 23.67
CA LEU A 136 -22.53 -8.26 25.02
C LEU A 136 -22.00 -7.05 25.76
N SER A 137 -21.20 -6.24 25.07
CA SER A 137 -20.56 -5.05 25.62
C SER A 137 -20.18 -4.09 24.50
N SER A 138 -20.00 -2.83 24.84
CA SER A 138 -19.45 -1.83 23.94
C SER A 138 -18.22 -1.20 24.57
N VAL A 139 -17.14 -1.08 23.81
CA VAL A 139 -15.91 -0.42 24.20
C VAL A 139 -15.62 0.68 23.19
N THR A 140 -15.30 1.88 23.69
CA THR A 140 -14.87 2.99 22.81
C THR A 140 -13.36 2.92 22.63
N VAL A 141 -12.92 2.74 21.39
CA VAL A 141 -11.50 2.74 21.00
C VAL A 141 -11.33 3.78 19.91
N ASP A 142 -10.42 4.74 20.10
CA ASP A 142 -10.14 5.84 19.16
C ASP A 142 -11.41 6.61 18.72
N GLY A 143 -12.30 6.92 19.68
CA GLY A 143 -13.56 7.63 19.42
C GLY A 143 -14.62 6.79 18.67
N LYS A 144 -14.36 5.53 18.34
CA LYS A 144 -15.31 4.62 17.70
C LYS A 144 -15.82 3.58 18.68
N VAL A 145 -17.15 3.42 18.73
CA VAL A 145 -17.79 2.39 19.56
C VAL A 145 -17.65 1.04 18.86
N LYS A 146 -16.86 0.13 19.45
CA LYS A 146 -16.77 -1.27 19.03
C LYS A 146 -17.67 -2.12 19.93
N LYS A 147 -18.60 -2.86 19.34
CA LYS A 147 -19.52 -3.77 20.03
C LYS A 147 -18.96 -5.19 20.00
N ALA A 148 -18.92 -5.84 21.15
CA ALA A 148 -18.71 -7.29 21.21
C ALA A 148 -20.09 -7.95 21.15
N CYS A 149 -20.28 -8.88 20.22
CA CYS A 149 -21.55 -9.56 20.00
C CYS A 149 -21.38 -11.08 20.17
N LYS A 150 -22.47 -11.77 20.48
CA LYS A 150 -22.60 -13.25 20.40
C LYS A 150 -23.79 -13.61 19.53
N LEU A 151 -23.85 -14.84 19.05
CA LEU A 151 -25.03 -15.39 18.40
C LEU A 151 -26.01 -15.90 19.45
N LYS A 152 -27.30 -15.62 19.23
CA LYS A 152 -28.39 -16.14 20.02
C LYS A 152 -29.40 -16.83 19.09
N PRO A 153 -29.86 -18.05 19.39
CA PRO A 153 -30.91 -18.68 18.62
C PRO A 153 -32.18 -17.83 18.63
N ILE A 154 -32.84 -17.74 17.48
CA ILE A 154 -34.18 -17.14 17.37
C ILE A 154 -35.17 -18.27 17.71
N PRO A 155 -36.02 -18.14 18.74
CA PRO A 155 -37.06 -19.12 19.00
C PRO A 155 -38.04 -19.15 17.81
N GLU A 156 -38.50 -20.35 17.44
CA GLU A 156 -39.53 -20.57 16.42
C GLU A 156 -40.86 -19.91 16.80
#